data_039fd0063763f0025b12f18dcd690312
#
_entry.id   039fd0063763f0025b12f18dcd690312
#
_cell.length_a   1.000
_cell.length_b   1.000
_cell.length_c   1.000
_cell.angle_alpha   90.00
_cell.angle_beta   90.00
_cell.angle_gamma   90.00
#
_symmetry.space_group_name_H-M   'P 1'
#
loop_
_entity.id
_entity.type
_entity.pdbx_description
1 polymer ?
#
loop_
_entity_poly.entity_id
_entity_poly.type
_entity_poly.pdbx_seq_one_letter_code
_entity_poly.pdbx_strand_id
1 'polypeptide(L)'
;MVRIGSKWLNLKELLIRFAPEFILIIYLLLFFVVKNPSNPHDRVIISDGKSYYAYLTTAFIYHDLNYNFVEYYESKYYPDHPSIFKEFRYTFKEQIVNKAFPGLAFLLLPFFIVAHLIALLFGLPADGYSLIYQYFMGFAALFYFWAGLRYTKKLLTASGFNQKVAAVILVLIAFATNIIYYTLKEGLMTHVYNFFLLATFLYYLKDFTKNHKANSLIIAALVYGLIVSVRPTNALFALLIPFVLGSSASVKSLFNTLFAEKRLLLKVVAAGLVFPIITMIIWYLHSGYWFVWSYGDEGFDFAKFNFLKILFSFNKGWFVYTPLALFSMTALIWFFRNQFYRFLWLTVFWILFIYVASSWWVWTYTSNFGLRTFIDTYALIALMLGYVWLLIRDSKILIVFAKILGIALIVLNSLQFYQHYTYVFPPGEITSSIYKESFFRLKPKPKVYYPEGYITSRHTFYNDFEKRYGWANEESITDEKAYEGNFSSKTGLSGVYSIGLWQSLDSCFTTEYNRIRVSSWIFSDKAKSSGVLVIQLEKDNEEVFYKPFFMKDYSRKNKWAYMEVAIAVPDTLQDVDYLKVYFYNQYNTEDFFVDNLKVEVLSLSIDY
;
A
#
# COMPACT_ATOMS: atom_id res chain seq x y z
N MET A 1 -6.40 37.37 -16.21
CA MET A 1 -7.81 36.99 -16.48
C MET A 1 -7.85 36.08 -17.69
N VAL A 2 -8.64 35.03 -17.67
CA VAL A 2 -8.81 34.07 -18.80
C VAL A 2 -10.30 34.09 -19.16
N ARG A 3 -10.62 34.13 -20.45
CA ARG A 3 -12.00 34.10 -20.94
C ARG A 3 -12.47 32.65 -21.09
N ILE A 4 -13.54 32.28 -20.39
CA ILE A 4 -14.15 30.95 -20.53
C ILE A 4 -15.64 31.16 -20.82
N GLY A 5 -16.04 30.89 -22.06
CA GLY A 5 -17.34 31.27 -22.59
C GLY A 5 -17.48 32.80 -22.65
N SER A 6 -18.57 33.35 -22.15
CA SER A 6 -18.85 34.80 -22.10
C SER A 6 -18.27 35.54 -20.91
N LYS A 7 -17.58 34.88 -19.97
CA LYS A 7 -17.08 35.50 -18.72
C LYS A 7 -15.57 35.49 -18.63
N TRP A 8 -14.99 36.61 -18.15
CA TRP A 8 -13.61 36.69 -17.72
C TRP A 8 -13.49 36.23 -16.28
N LEU A 9 -12.65 35.21 -16.03
CA LEU A 9 -12.39 34.68 -14.70
C LEU A 9 -11.02 35.18 -14.20
N ASN A 10 -10.97 35.55 -12.92
CA ASN A 10 -9.69 35.81 -12.25
C ASN A 10 -9.04 34.48 -11.81
N LEU A 11 -7.75 34.50 -11.43
CA LEU A 11 -6.99 33.30 -11.03
C LEU A 11 -7.68 32.51 -9.91
N LYS A 12 -8.26 33.21 -8.92
CA LYS A 12 -8.96 32.57 -7.80
C LYS A 12 -10.20 31.80 -8.25
N GLU A 13 -10.97 32.34 -9.16
CA GLU A 13 -12.16 31.68 -9.71
C GLU A 13 -11.76 30.46 -10.56
N LEU A 14 -10.66 30.57 -11.32
CA LEU A 14 -10.09 29.45 -12.07
C LEU A 14 -9.65 28.32 -11.13
N LEU A 15 -8.91 28.62 -10.07
CA LEU A 15 -8.47 27.62 -9.07
C LEU A 15 -9.65 26.91 -8.41
N ILE A 16 -10.73 27.63 -8.07
CA ILE A 16 -11.94 27.04 -7.49
C ILE A 16 -12.68 26.17 -8.52
N ARG A 17 -12.82 26.67 -9.74
CA ARG A 17 -13.56 25.98 -10.81
C ARG A 17 -12.87 24.70 -11.24
N PHE A 18 -11.55 24.73 -11.38
CA PHE A 18 -10.70 23.65 -11.89
C PHE A 18 -9.83 23.03 -10.78
N ALA A 19 -10.31 23.03 -9.53
CA ALA A 19 -9.56 22.47 -8.41
C ALA A 19 -9.09 21.02 -8.64
N PRO A 20 -9.90 20.06 -9.17
CA PRO A 20 -9.42 18.72 -9.47
C PRO A 20 -8.26 18.69 -10.47
N GLU A 21 -8.30 19.54 -11.49
CA GLU A 21 -7.29 19.65 -12.54
C GLU A 21 -5.97 20.20 -12.00
N PHE A 22 -6.01 21.25 -11.17
CA PHE A 22 -4.82 21.79 -10.52
C PHE A 22 -4.20 20.79 -9.54
N ILE A 23 -5.01 20.05 -8.80
CA ILE A 23 -4.53 18.98 -7.92
C ILE A 23 -3.86 17.89 -8.78
N LEU A 24 -4.46 17.49 -9.90
CA LEU A 24 -3.87 16.51 -10.82
C LEU A 24 -2.51 16.96 -11.35
N ILE A 25 -2.37 18.22 -11.75
CA ILE A 25 -1.08 18.76 -12.23
C ILE A 25 0.00 18.63 -11.14
N ILE A 26 -0.33 19.00 -9.90
CA ILE A 26 0.60 18.83 -8.77
C ILE A 26 0.97 17.36 -8.57
N TYR A 27 -0.01 16.45 -8.60
CA TYR A 27 0.24 15.01 -8.46
C TYR A 27 1.05 14.42 -9.61
N LEU A 28 0.84 14.91 -10.83
CA LEU A 28 1.63 14.50 -11.99
C LEU A 28 3.10 14.91 -11.84
N LEU A 29 3.36 16.13 -11.38
CA LEU A 29 4.72 16.59 -11.09
C LEU A 29 5.35 15.78 -9.96
N LEU A 30 4.61 15.53 -8.87
CA LEU A 30 5.07 14.71 -7.76
C LEU A 30 5.31 13.26 -8.17
N PHE A 31 4.54 12.71 -9.10
CA PHE A 31 4.73 11.35 -9.60
C PHE A 31 6.13 11.15 -10.18
N PHE A 32 6.61 12.07 -11.02
CA PHE A 32 7.96 11.99 -11.59
C PHE A 32 9.07 12.25 -10.57
N VAL A 33 8.78 12.89 -9.43
CA VAL A 33 9.73 13.05 -8.32
C VAL A 33 9.78 11.79 -7.45
N VAL A 34 8.62 11.19 -7.18
CA VAL A 34 8.46 10.06 -6.24
C VAL A 34 8.71 8.71 -6.91
N LYS A 35 8.43 8.59 -8.21
CA LYS A 35 8.56 7.35 -8.98
C LYS A 35 9.59 7.47 -10.09
N ASN A 36 10.53 6.54 -10.10
CA ASN A 36 11.42 6.30 -11.23
C ASN A 36 11.25 4.84 -11.69
N PRO A 37 10.28 4.53 -12.57
CA PRO A 37 10.01 3.16 -13.00
C PRO A 37 11.17 2.48 -13.75
N SER A 38 12.20 3.24 -14.17
CA SER A 38 13.43 2.67 -14.73
C SER A 38 14.27 1.97 -13.66
N ASN A 39 14.10 2.33 -12.38
CA ASN A 39 14.71 1.64 -11.25
C ASN A 39 13.82 0.44 -10.84
N PRO A 40 14.32 -0.80 -10.79
CA PRO A 40 13.54 -1.98 -10.36
C PRO A 40 12.82 -1.80 -9.03
N HIS A 41 13.44 -1.10 -8.06
CA HIS A 41 12.85 -0.86 -6.73
C HIS A 41 11.71 0.18 -6.73
N ASP A 42 11.56 0.98 -7.79
CA ASP A 42 10.55 2.03 -7.91
C ASP A 42 9.49 1.74 -8.97
N ARG A 43 9.39 0.50 -9.44
CA ARG A 43 8.37 0.09 -10.41
C ARG A 43 6.96 0.28 -9.88
N VAL A 44 6.01 0.45 -10.78
CA VAL A 44 4.59 0.66 -10.45
C VAL A 44 3.86 -0.67 -10.25
N ILE A 45 4.19 -1.69 -11.08
CA ILE A 45 3.58 -3.02 -10.98
C ILE A 45 4.30 -3.82 -9.90
N ILE A 46 3.93 -3.58 -8.64
CA ILE A 46 4.52 -4.20 -7.44
C ILE A 46 3.44 -4.55 -6.42
N SER A 47 3.79 -5.28 -5.38
CA SER A 47 2.92 -5.62 -4.26
C SER A 47 1.61 -6.30 -4.74
N ASP A 48 0.49 -6.11 -4.06
CA ASP A 48 -0.81 -6.66 -4.48
C ASP A 48 -1.23 -6.22 -5.89
N GLY A 49 -0.71 -5.06 -6.37
CA GLY A 49 -0.99 -4.51 -7.69
C GLY A 49 -0.63 -5.44 -8.85
N LYS A 50 0.42 -6.27 -8.67
CA LYS A 50 0.82 -7.28 -9.65
C LYS A 50 -0.26 -8.33 -9.88
N SER A 51 -0.97 -8.74 -8.84
CA SER A 51 -2.04 -9.74 -8.91
C SER A 51 -3.24 -9.24 -9.72
N TYR A 52 -3.67 -8.01 -9.48
CA TYR A 52 -4.76 -7.38 -10.26
C TYR A 52 -4.36 -7.20 -11.73
N TYR A 53 -3.12 -6.81 -11.97
CA TYR A 53 -2.59 -6.57 -13.30
C TYR A 53 -2.37 -7.86 -14.11
N ALA A 54 -2.04 -8.96 -13.45
CA ALA A 54 -1.76 -10.25 -14.09
C ALA A 54 -2.94 -10.77 -14.94
N TYR A 55 -4.18 -10.44 -14.61
CA TYR A 55 -5.34 -10.78 -15.44
C TYR A 55 -5.23 -10.22 -16.86
N LEU A 56 -4.67 -9.02 -17.02
CA LEU A 56 -4.53 -8.37 -18.34
C LEU A 56 -3.44 -9.04 -19.17
N THR A 57 -2.28 -9.29 -18.57
CA THR A 57 -1.18 -9.95 -19.29
C THR A 57 -1.50 -11.41 -19.60
N THR A 58 -2.21 -12.10 -18.72
CA THR A 58 -2.76 -13.44 -18.97
C THR A 58 -3.71 -13.43 -20.15
N ALA A 59 -4.66 -12.51 -20.19
CA ALA A 59 -5.71 -12.51 -21.24
C ALA A 59 -5.20 -12.05 -22.61
N PHE A 60 -4.27 -11.09 -22.66
CA PHE A 60 -3.93 -10.40 -23.92
C PHE A 60 -2.54 -10.72 -24.46
N ILE A 61 -1.62 -11.28 -23.64
CA ILE A 61 -0.23 -11.52 -24.08
C ILE A 61 0.16 -12.99 -23.97
N TYR A 62 0.04 -13.56 -22.76
CA TYR A 62 0.62 -14.89 -22.50
C TYR A 62 -0.36 -16.05 -22.67
N HIS A 63 -1.67 -15.80 -22.59
CA HIS A 63 -2.73 -16.81 -22.70
C HIS A 63 -2.52 -18.03 -21.77
N ASP A 64 -1.86 -17.80 -20.62
CA ASP A 64 -1.49 -18.83 -19.64
C ASP A 64 -2.20 -18.60 -18.31
N LEU A 65 -3.23 -19.40 -18.06
CA LEU A 65 -4.04 -19.32 -16.85
C LEU A 65 -3.31 -19.84 -15.59
N ASN A 66 -2.20 -20.58 -15.75
CA ASN A 66 -1.38 -21.05 -14.63
C ASN A 66 -0.30 -20.02 -14.20
N TYR A 67 -0.22 -18.89 -14.90
CA TYR A 67 0.73 -17.83 -14.61
C TYR A 67 2.22 -18.26 -14.64
N ASN A 68 2.60 -19.25 -15.47
CA ASN A 68 3.99 -19.71 -15.60
C ASN A 68 4.91 -18.61 -16.19
N PHE A 69 4.34 -17.70 -17.00
CA PHE A 69 5.06 -16.55 -17.54
C PHE A 69 5.64 -15.61 -16.45
N VAL A 70 5.16 -15.72 -15.22
CA VAL A 70 5.61 -14.91 -14.08
C VAL A 70 7.12 -15.08 -13.87
N GLU A 71 7.66 -16.27 -13.98
CA GLU A 71 9.08 -16.55 -13.79
C GLU A 71 9.96 -15.85 -14.86
N TYR A 72 9.45 -15.75 -16.08
CA TYR A 72 10.15 -15.06 -17.17
C TYR A 72 10.29 -13.55 -16.92
N TYR A 73 9.20 -12.86 -16.63
CA TYR A 73 9.31 -11.41 -16.43
C TYR A 73 9.90 -11.04 -15.08
N GLU A 74 9.77 -11.92 -14.07
CA GLU A 74 10.36 -11.73 -12.76
C GLU A 74 11.88 -11.72 -12.86
N SER A 75 12.48 -12.70 -13.49
CA SER A 75 13.92 -12.77 -13.73
C SER A 75 14.43 -11.57 -14.55
N LYS A 76 13.63 -11.09 -15.50
CA LYS A 76 14.00 -9.98 -16.38
C LYS A 76 13.88 -8.61 -15.74
N TYR A 77 12.81 -8.38 -14.98
CA TYR A 77 12.46 -7.05 -14.48
C TYR A 77 12.64 -6.87 -12.97
N TYR A 78 12.69 -7.96 -12.22
CA TYR A 78 12.77 -7.96 -10.76
C TYR A 78 13.82 -8.96 -10.23
N PRO A 79 15.06 -8.95 -10.78
CA PRO A 79 16.06 -9.98 -10.49
C PRO A 79 16.47 -10.02 -9.01
N ASP A 80 16.32 -8.91 -8.28
CA ASP A 80 16.65 -8.82 -6.86
C ASP A 80 15.54 -9.39 -5.94
N HIS A 81 14.40 -9.85 -6.49
CA HIS A 81 13.24 -10.31 -5.74
C HIS A 81 12.50 -11.44 -6.46
N PRO A 82 13.13 -12.60 -6.69
CA PRO A 82 12.57 -13.67 -7.53
C PRO A 82 11.34 -14.38 -6.95
N SER A 83 11.02 -14.22 -5.66
CA SER A 83 9.86 -14.88 -5.04
C SER A 83 8.60 -14.02 -4.95
N ILE A 84 8.72 -12.72 -5.20
CA ILE A 84 7.66 -11.73 -4.97
C ILE A 84 6.36 -12.03 -5.74
N PHE A 85 6.47 -12.68 -6.91
CA PHE A 85 5.31 -12.90 -7.78
C PHE A 85 4.62 -14.26 -7.58
N LYS A 86 5.22 -15.17 -6.83
CA LYS A 86 4.57 -16.44 -6.49
C LYS A 86 3.42 -16.24 -5.49
N GLU A 87 3.45 -15.18 -4.68
CA GLU A 87 2.51 -14.91 -3.59
C GLU A 87 1.05 -14.69 -4.02
N PHE A 88 0.77 -14.32 -5.28
CA PHE A 88 -0.60 -14.15 -5.74
C PHE A 88 -1.20 -15.42 -6.36
N ARG A 89 -0.40 -16.48 -6.57
CA ARG A 89 -0.85 -17.77 -7.06
C ARG A 89 -1.31 -18.63 -5.88
N TYR A 90 -2.53 -19.05 -5.90
CA TYR A 90 -3.13 -19.90 -4.88
C TYR A 90 -3.66 -21.18 -5.50
N THR A 91 -3.44 -22.33 -4.86
CA THR A 91 -3.98 -23.61 -5.32
C THR A 91 -5.37 -23.82 -4.73
N PHE A 92 -6.39 -23.80 -5.58
CA PHE A 92 -7.77 -24.05 -5.24
C PHE A 92 -8.22 -25.35 -5.92
N LYS A 93 -8.47 -26.43 -5.15
CA LYS A 93 -8.89 -27.72 -5.68
C LYS A 93 -8.04 -28.18 -6.88
N GLU A 94 -6.74 -28.22 -6.69
CA GLU A 94 -5.72 -28.63 -7.68
C GLU A 94 -5.50 -27.67 -8.86
N GLN A 95 -6.27 -26.58 -8.95
CA GLN A 95 -6.07 -25.55 -9.96
C GLN A 95 -5.36 -24.33 -9.39
N ILE A 96 -4.42 -23.76 -10.15
CA ILE A 96 -3.78 -22.51 -9.78
C ILE A 96 -4.74 -21.38 -10.11
N VAL A 97 -5.10 -20.55 -9.13
CA VAL A 97 -5.95 -19.37 -9.30
C VAL A 97 -5.24 -18.11 -8.80
N ASN A 98 -5.66 -16.97 -9.31
CA ASN A 98 -5.18 -15.70 -8.81
C ASN A 98 -5.89 -15.35 -7.50
N LYS A 99 -5.10 -14.98 -6.48
CA LYS A 99 -5.59 -14.57 -5.16
C LYS A 99 -6.48 -13.32 -5.22
N ALA A 100 -6.20 -12.38 -6.12
CA ALA A 100 -6.94 -11.13 -6.25
C ALA A 100 -8.24 -11.28 -7.05
N PHE A 101 -9.22 -10.43 -6.74
CA PHE A 101 -10.45 -10.30 -7.55
C PHE A 101 -10.15 -9.53 -8.84
N PRO A 102 -10.78 -9.88 -9.99
CA PRO A 102 -10.46 -9.27 -11.29
C PRO A 102 -11.02 -7.86 -11.49
N GLY A 103 -11.83 -7.34 -10.56
CA GLY A 103 -12.53 -6.06 -10.73
C GLY A 103 -11.62 -4.88 -11.06
N LEU A 104 -10.42 -4.81 -10.47
CA LEU A 104 -9.47 -3.74 -10.77
C LEU A 104 -8.93 -3.84 -12.20
N ALA A 105 -8.75 -5.05 -12.74
CA ALA A 105 -8.27 -5.23 -14.12
C ALA A 105 -9.19 -4.54 -15.14
N PHE A 106 -10.51 -4.48 -14.90
CA PHE A 106 -11.43 -3.75 -15.80
C PHE A 106 -11.13 -2.25 -15.87
N LEU A 107 -10.72 -1.66 -14.74
CA LEU A 107 -10.34 -0.24 -14.68
C LEU A 107 -8.95 0.01 -15.28
N LEU A 108 -8.04 -0.93 -15.19
CA LEU A 108 -6.70 -0.84 -15.76
C LEU A 108 -6.69 -1.12 -17.27
N LEU A 109 -7.67 -1.86 -17.78
CA LEU A 109 -7.74 -2.32 -19.17
C LEU A 109 -7.54 -1.22 -20.23
N PRO A 110 -8.20 -0.04 -20.15
CA PRO A 110 -8.00 1.01 -21.15
C PRO A 110 -6.54 1.48 -21.23
N PHE A 111 -5.88 1.62 -20.07
CA PHE A 111 -4.48 2.04 -19.99
C PHE A 111 -3.52 0.96 -20.49
N PHE A 112 -3.83 -0.31 -20.18
CA PHE A 112 -3.10 -1.46 -20.69
C PHE A 112 -3.15 -1.52 -22.21
N ILE A 113 -4.34 -1.42 -22.81
CA ILE A 113 -4.51 -1.45 -24.28
C ILE A 113 -3.70 -0.33 -24.92
N VAL A 114 -3.78 0.90 -24.42
CA VAL A 114 -3.02 2.03 -24.98
C VAL A 114 -1.51 1.78 -24.86
N ALA A 115 -1.03 1.32 -23.71
CA ALA A 115 0.38 0.98 -23.52
C ALA A 115 0.84 -0.12 -24.49
N HIS A 116 0.02 -1.16 -24.67
CA HIS A 116 0.33 -2.27 -25.56
C HIS A 116 0.37 -1.85 -27.04
N LEU A 117 -0.60 -1.06 -27.49
CA LEU A 117 -0.62 -0.52 -28.83
C LEU A 117 0.59 0.39 -29.12
N ILE A 118 0.99 1.22 -28.16
CA ILE A 118 2.20 2.06 -28.28
C ILE A 118 3.43 1.16 -28.33
N ALA A 119 3.53 0.13 -27.50
CA ALA A 119 4.66 -0.81 -27.53
C ALA A 119 4.80 -1.47 -28.91
N LEU A 120 3.70 -1.96 -29.47
CA LEU A 120 3.68 -2.57 -30.80
C LEU A 120 4.03 -1.56 -31.92
N LEU A 121 3.44 -0.35 -31.86
CA LEU A 121 3.64 0.68 -32.88
C LEU A 121 5.09 1.19 -32.96
N PHE A 122 5.76 1.32 -31.82
CA PHE A 122 7.12 1.85 -31.74
C PHE A 122 8.19 0.76 -31.59
N GLY A 123 7.85 -0.52 -31.75
CA GLY A 123 8.80 -1.64 -31.63
C GLY A 123 9.41 -1.79 -30.22
N LEU A 124 8.70 -1.33 -29.19
CA LEU A 124 9.12 -1.52 -27.81
C LEU A 124 8.76 -2.93 -27.32
N PRO A 125 9.41 -3.45 -26.26
CA PRO A 125 9.04 -4.75 -25.70
C PRO A 125 7.56 -4.79 -25.29
N ALA A 126 6.75 -5.54 -26.06
CA ALA A 126 5.30 -5.67 -25.86
C ALA A 126 4.93 -6.82 -24.90
N ASP A 127 5.71 -6.99 -23.84
CA ASP A 127 5.65 -8.09 -22.89
C ASP A 127 4.76 -7.82 -21.65
N GLY A 128 4.10 -6.66 -21.59
CA GLY A 128 3.22 -6.28 -20.49
C GLY A 128 3.92 -5.68 -19.27
N TYR A 129 5.26 -5.79 -19.15
CA TYR A 129 6.00 -5.39 -17.95
C TYR A 129 7.11 -4.37 -18.22
N SER A 130 7.40 -4.09 -19.47
CA SER A 130 8.39 -3.09 -19.87
C SER A 130 7.98 -1.68 -19.43
N LEU A 131 8.91 -0.72 -19.54
CA LEU A 131 8.79 0.62 -18.97
C LEU A 131 7.51 1.36 -19.37
N ILE A 132 7.03 1.16 -20.61
CA ILE A 132 5.81 1.81 -21.10
C ILE A 132 4.59 1.40 -20.27
N TYR A 133 4.47 0.12 -19.93
CA TYR A 133 3.36 -0.36 -19.10
C TYR A 133 3.45 0.19 -17.67
N GLN A 134 4.66 0.29 -17.11
CA GLN A 134 4.85 0.88 -15.78
C GLN A 134 4.32 2.31 -15.70
N TYR A 135 4.64 3.16 -16.70
CA TYR A 135 4.13 4.53 -16.75
C TYR A 135 2.62 4.58 -16.94
N PHE A 136 2.06 3.78 -17.85
CA PHE A 136 0.62 3.79 -18.08
C PHE A 136 -0.18 3.28 -16.88
N MET A 137 0.34 2.33 -16.12
CA MET A 137 -0.27 1.91 -14.86
C MET A 137 -0.21 3.01 -13.79
N GLY A 138 0.87 3.79 -13.74
CA GLY A 138 0.94 4.98 -12.89
C GLY A 138 -0.05 6.08 -13.32
N PHE A 139 -0.19 6.29 -14.62
CA PHE A 139 -1.18 7.24 -15.16
C PHE A 139 -2.62 6.79 -14.92
N ALA A 140 -2.91 5.49 -14.87
CA ALA A 140 -4.22 4.97 -14.46
C ALA A 140 -4.56 5.41 -13.04
N ALA A 141 -3.65 5.26 -12.08
CA ALA A 141 -3.86 5.71 -10.71
C ALA A 141 -4.14 7.22 -10.62
N LEU A 142 -3.34 8.04 -11.32
CA LEU A 142 -3.53 9.49 -11.39
C LEU A 142 -4.87 9.88 -12.02
N PHE A 143 -5.27 9.19 -13.09
CA PHE A 143 -6.55 9.43 -13.75
C PHE A 143 -7.74 9.10 -12.84
N TYR A 144 -7.74 7.93 -12.19
CA TYR A 144 -8.85 7.55 -11.33
C TYR A 144 -8.88 8.38 -10.04
N PHE A 145 -7.74 8.81 -9.52
CA PHE A 145 -7.69 9.81 -8.45
C PHE A 145 -8.36 11.11 -8.87
N TRP A 146 -7.98 11.67 -10.02
CA TRP A 146 -8.59 12.89 -10.56
C TRP A 146 -10.10 12.72 -10.83
N ALA A 147 -10.50 11.63 -11.45
CA ALA A 147 -11.90 11.32 -11.68
C ALA A 147 -12.69 11.22 -10.36
N GLY A 148 -12.08 10.61 -9.32
CA GLY A 148 -12.63 10.58 -7.96
C GLY A 148 -12.85 11.97 -7.39
N LEU A 149 -11.87 12.87 -7.53
CA LEU A 149 -12.00 14.28 -7.11
C LEU A 149 -13.10 15.00 -7.89
N ARG A 150 -13.21 14.77 -9.21
CA ARG A 150 -14.28 15.37 -10.03
C ARG A 150 -15.67 14.90 -9.61
N TYR A 151 -15.86 13.61 -9.37
CA TYR A 151 -17.15 13.08 -8.90
C TYR A 151 -17.43 13.48 -7.46
N THR A 152 -16.44 13.57 -6.60
CA THR A 152 -16.58 14.14 -5.25
C THR A 152 -17.03 15.60 -5.31
N LYS A 153 -16.47 16.42 -6.21
CA LYS A 153 -16.92 17.80 -6.42
C LYS A 153 -18.38 17.86 -6.87
N LYS A 154 -18.77 16.99 -7.86
CA LYS A 154 -20.16 16.89 -8.31
C LYS A 154 -21.09 16.46 -7.17
N LEU A 155 -20.70 15.50 -6.34
CA LEU A 155 -21.45 15.05 -5.17
C LEU A 155 -21.67 16.17 -4.17
N LEU A 156 -20.61 16.93 -3.83
CA LEU A 156 -20.69 18.08 -2.91
C LEU A 156 -21.63 19.16 -3.46
N THR A 157 -21.49 19.54 -4.73
CA THR A 157 -22.34 20.55 -5.35
C THR A 157 -23.80 20.08 -5.50
N ALA A 158 -24.04 18.82 -5.83
CA ALA A 158 -25.37 18.22 -5.85
C ALA A 158 -26.01 18.16 -4.45
N SER A 159 -25.17 18.09 -3.40
CA SER A 159 -25.59 18.14 -1.99
C SER A 159 -25.82 19.57 -1.46
N GLY A 160 -25.66 20.61 -2.29
CA GLY A 160 -25.95 21.99 -1.95
C GLY A 160 -24.75 22.82 -1.48
N PHE A 161 -23.55 22.26 -1.48
CA PHE A 161 -22.33 23.01 -1.13
C PHE A 161 -21.85 23.87 -2.31
N ASN A 162 -21.42 25.11 -2.03
CA ASN A 162 -20.89 25.96 -3.07
C ASN A 162 -19.50 25.49 -3.54
N GLN A 163 -19.10 25.94 -4.73
CA GLN A 163 -17.86 25.49 -5.38
C GLN A 163 -16.58 25.81 -4.57
N LYS A 164 -16.59 26.90 -3.78
CA LYS A 164 -15.44 27.26 -2.94
C LYS A 164 -15.25 26.28 -1.80
N VAL A 165 -16.35 25.91 -1.10
CA VAL A 165 -16.32 24.89 -0.04
C VAL A 165 -15.90 23.55 -0.63
N ALA A 166 -16.47 23.15 -1.77
CA ALA A 166 -16.08 21.92 -2.45
C ALA A 166 -14.58 21.91 -2.81
N ALA A 167 -14.04 22.98 -3.37
CA ALA A 167 -12.62 23.08 -3.73
C ALA A 167 -11.70 22.94 -2.50
N VAL A 168 -12.03 23.58 -1.37
CA VAL A 168 -11.26 23.47 -0.12
C VAL A 168 -11.28 22.01 0.39
N ILE A 169 -12.45 21.37 0.38
CA ILE A 169 -12.57 19.95 0.80
C ILE A 169 -11.72 19.04 -0.09
N LEU A 170 -11.71 19.25 -1.43
CA LEU A 170 -10.87 18.46 -2.32
C LEU A 170 -9.37 18.63 -2.03
N VAL A 171 -8.92 19.83 -1.71
CA VAL A 171 -7.53 20.09 -1.29
C VAL A 171 -7.22 19.33 0.01
N LEU A 172 -8.13 19.35 0.99
CA LEU A 172 -7.96 18.59 2.24
C LEU A 172 -7.90 17.08 1.98
N ILE A 173 -8.80 16.53 1.16
CA ILE A 173 -8.76 15.10 0.80
C ILE A 173 -7.44 14.76 0.10
N ALA A 174 -6.99 15.58 -0.83
CA ALA A 174 -5.78 15.30 -1.60
C ALA A 174 -4.50 15.38 -0.75
N PHE A 175 -4.37 16.38 0.14
CA PHE A 175 -3.10 16.70 0.80
C PHE A 175 -3.09 16.48 2.32
N ALA A 176 -4.26 16.30 2.97
CA ALA A 176 -4.35 16.01 4.40
C ALA A 176 -4.79 14.57 4.71
N THR A 177 -4.64 13.66 3.75
CA THR A 177 -4.93 12.22 3.92
C THR A 177 -3.86 11.37 3.25
N ASN A 178 -3.78 10.11 3.63
CA ASN A 178 -2.82 9.16 3.07
C ASN A 178 -3.11 8.74 1.60
N ILE A 179 -4.14 9.28 0.95
CA ILE A 179 -4.42 9.00 -0.47
C ILE A 179 -3.25 9.38 -1.39
N ILE A 180 -2.47 10.41 -1.01
CA ILE A 180 -1.29 10.84 -1.75
C ILE A 180 -0.27 9.71 -1.91
N TYR A 181 -0.01 8.95 -0.83
CA TYR A 181 0.91 7.82 -0.86
C TYR A 181 0.43 6.72 -1.82
N TYR A 182 -0.85 6.35 -1.71
CA TYR A 182 -1.42 5.28 -2.53
C TYR A 182 -1.65 5.67 -3.99
N THR A 183 -1.76 6.97 -4.29
CA THR A 183 -1.79 7.43 -5.68
C THR A 183 -0.40 7.47 -6.30
N LEU A 184 0.63 7.90 -5.55
CA LEU A 184 1.96 8.16 -6.10
C LEU A 184 2.92 6.97 -5.95
N LYS A 185 2.93 6.29 -4.79
CA LYS A 185 3.89 5.22 -4.48
C LYS A 185 3.33 3.82 -4.76
N GLU A 186 2.05 3.58 -4.46
CA GLU A 186 1.38 2.28 -4.60
C GLU A 186 0.12 2.37 -5.47
N GLY A 187 0.26 2.94 -6.65
CA GLY A 187 -0.83 3.30 -7.53
C GLY A 187 -1.69 2.12 -8.06
N LEU A 188 -1.27 0.87 -7.90
CA LEU A 188 -2.07 -0.29 -8.28
C LEU A 188 -2.84 -0.95 -7.11
N MET A 189 -2.84 -0.32 -5.93
CA MET A 189 -3.75 -0.73 -4.86
C MET A 189 -5.18 -0.32 -5.19
N THR A 190 -6.16 -1.17 -4.86
CA THR A 190 -7.59 -0.97 -5.19
C THR A 190 -8.20 0.32 -4.63
N HIS A 191 -7.58 0.93 -3.62
CA HIS A 191 -8.18 1.96 -2.78
C HIS A 191 -8.44 3.29 -3.52
N VAL A 192 -7.51 3.74 -4.37
CA VAL A 192 -7.68 4.96 -5.17
C VAL A 192 -8.82 4.79 -6.18
N TYR A 193 -8.95 3.59 -6.73
CA TYR A 193 -10.02 3.24 -7.66
C TYR A 193 -11.38 3.16 -6.95
N ASN A 194 -11.42 2.58 -5.75
CA ASN A 194 -12.64 2.54 -4.93
C ASN A 194 -13.07 3.93 -4.46
N PHE A 195 -12.13 4.85 -4.17
CA PHE A 195 -12.46 6.26 -3.94
C PHE A 195 -13.23 6.86 -5.13
N PHE A 196 -12.76 6.65 -6.36
CA PHE A 196 -13.47 7.07 -7.57
C PHE A 196 -14.83 6.40 -7.71
N LEU A 197 -14.89 5.08 -7.53
CA LEU A 197 -16.12 4.31 -7.67
C LEU A 197 -17.17 4.73 -6.63
N LEU A 198 -16.79 4.89 -5.36
CA LEU A 198 -17.70 5.37 -4.32
C LEU A 198 -18.19 6.80 -4.60
N ALA A 199 -17.28 7.70 -5.03
CA ALA A 199 -17.66 9.06 -5.39
C ALA A 199 -18.71 9.07 -6.52
N THR A 200 -18.51 8.22 -7.52
CA THR A 200 -19.41 8.06 -8.67
C THR A 200 -20.75 7.46 -8.24
N PHE A 201 -20.73 6.40 -7.44
CA PHE A 201 -21.92 5.75 -6.90
C PHE A 201 -22.79 6.72 -6.10
N LEU A 202 -22.19 7.43 -5.13
CA LEU A 202 -22.91 8.40 -4.28
C LEU A 202 -23.44 9.57 -5.11
N TYR A 203 -22.68 10.05 -6.10
CA TYR A 203 -23.14 11.12 -6.99
C TYR A 203 -24.38 10.69 -7.79
N TYR A 204 -24.37 9.52 -8.43
CA TYR A 204 -25.50 9.09 -9.25
C TYR A 204 -26.73 8.72 -8.41
N LEU A 205 -26.56 8.19 -7.21
CA LEU A 205 -27.66 8.05 -6.25
C LEU A 205 -28.25 9.42 -5.89
N LYS A 206 -27.39 10.42 -5.63
CA LYS A 206 -27.82 11.78 -5.32
C LYS A 206 -28.52 12.45 -6.50
N ASP A 207 -27.99 12.27 -7.72
CA ASP A 207 -28.61 12.78 -8.94
C ASP A 207 -29.99 12.15 -9.18
N PHE A 208 -30.13 10.85 -8.94
CA PHE A 208 -31.43 10.17 -8.99
C PHE A 208 -32.42 10.79 -7.99
N THR A 209 -32.01 11.01 -6.73
CA THR A 209 -32.92 11.61 -5.72
C THR A 209 -33.38 13.02 -6.09
N LYS A 210 -32.59 13.77 -6.86
CA LYS A 210 -32.90 15.15 -7.25
C LYS A 210 -33.65 15.25 -8.57
N ASN A 211 -33.28 14.43 -9.55
CA ASN A 211 -33.75 14.58 -10.94
C ASN A 211 -34.64 13.41 -11.40
N HIS A 212 -34.79 12.35 -10.60
CA HIS A 212 -35.55 11.13 -10.88
C HIS A 212 -35.19 10.46 -12.22
N LYS A 213 -33.91 10.62 -12.68
CA LYS A 213 -33.48 10.06 -13.95
C LYS A 213 -33.18 8.56 -13.80
N ALA A 214 -33.88 7.72 -14.53
CA ALA A 214 -33.65 6.27 -14.56
C ALA A 214 -32.21 5.89 -14.87
N ASN A 215 -31.55 6.61 -15.81
CA ASN A 215 -30.16 6.36 -16.17
C ASN A 215 -29.18 6.55 -14.99
N SER A 216 -29.46 7.50 -14.08
CA SER A 216 -28.64 7.70 -12.90
C SER A 216 -28.68 6.48 -11.97
N LEU A 217 -29.84 5.85 -11.81
CA LEU A 217 -29.99 4.64 -11.02
C LEU A 217 -29.29 3.43 -11.68
N ILE A 218 -29.42 3.29 -13.00
CA ILE A 218 -28.74 2.23 -13.78
C ILE A 218 -27.21 2.37 -13.66
N ILE A 219 -26.68 3.58 -13.81
CA ILE A 219 -25.23 3.83 -13.65
C ILE A 219 -24.78 3.56 -12.21
N ALA A 220 -25.57 3.96 -11.20
CA ALA A 220 -25.26 3.67 -9.81
C ALA A 220 -25.19 2.15 -9.57
N ALA A 221 -26.12 1.37 -10.11
CA ALA A 221 -26.11 -0.09 -10.01
C ALA A 221 -24.90 -0.72 -10.72
N LEU A 222 -24.56 -0.27 -11.92
CA LEU A 222 -23.36 -0.73 -12.66
C LEU A 222 -22.08 -0.48 -11.87
N VAL A 223 -21.94 0.74 -11.34
CA VAL A 223 -20.78 1.12 -10.52
C VAL A 223 -20.72 0.31 -9.22
N TYR A 224 -21.88 0.05 -8.59
CA TYR A 224 -21.92 -0.80 -7.40
C TYR A 224 -21.51 -2.25 -7.69
N GLY A 225 -21.94 -2.83 -8.81
CA GLY A 225 -21.46 -4.13 -9.25
C GLY A 225 -19.94 -4.18 -9.43
N LEU A 226 -19.34 -3.11 -9.98
CA LEU A 226 -17.90 -3.00 -10.11
C LEU A 226 -17.19 -2.83 -8.74
N ILE A 227 -17.76 -2.04 -7.82
CA ILE A 227 -17.25 -1.90 -6.43
C ILE A 227 -17.11 -3.28 -5.78
N VAL A 228 -18.16 -4.10 -5.84
CA VAL A 228 -18.17 -5.45 -5.25
C VAL A 228 -17.16 -6.37 -5.95
N SER A 229 -17.00 -6.25 -7.27
CA SER A 229 -16.02 -7.04 -8.04
C SER A 229 -14.57 -6.61 -7.81
N VAL A 230 -14.32 -5.35 -7.40
CA VAL A 230 -12.98 -4.88 -6.98
C VAL A 230 -12.67 -5.34 -5.56
N ARG A 231 -13.61 -5.17 -4.63
CA ARG A 231 -13.48 -5.59 -3.22
C ARG A 231 -14.83 -6.02 -2.65
N PRO A 232 -15.07 -7.32 -2.44
CA PRO A 232 -16.35 -7.82 -1.93
C PRO A 232 -16.78 -7.20 -0.59
N THR A 233 -15.84 -6.85 0.29
CA THR A 233 -16.12 -6.16 1.56
C THR A 233 -16.81 -4.82 1.37
N ASN A 234 -16.62 -4.17 0.23
CA ASN A 234 -17.25 -2.89 -0.11
C ASN A 234 -18.73 -3.06 -0.52
N ALA A 235 -19.28 -4.29 -0.51
CA ALA A 235 -20.72 -4.51 -0.53
C ALA A 235 -21.44 -3.72 0.59
N LEU A 236 -20.76 -3.44 1.70
CA LEU A 236 -21.25 -2.56 2.78
C LEU A 236 -21.67 -1.15 2.30
N PHE A 237 -21.17 -0.68 1.15
CA PHE A 237 -21.59 0.62 0.60
C PHE A 237 -23.07 0.68 0.22
N ALA A 238 -23.76 -0.48 0.09
CA ALA A 238 -25.21 -0.51 -0.02
C ALA A 238 -25.93 0.16 1.16
N LEU A 239 -25.34 0.12 2.37
CA LEU A 239 -25.88 0.79 3.56
C LEU A 239 -25.90 2.31 3.42
N LEU A 240 -25.17 2.88 2.46
CA LEU A 240 -25.22 4.30 2.15
C LEU A 240 -26.40 4.69 1.26
N ILE A 241 -27.15 3.73 0.67
CA ILE A 241 -28.35 4.02 -0.14
C ILE A 241 -29.40 4.76 0.70
N PRO A 242 -29.86 4.23 1.86
CA PRO A 242 -30.82 4.94 2.70
C PRO A 242 -30.30 6.29 3.21
N PHE A 243 -28.99 6.38 3.52
CA PHE A 243 -28.36 7.63 3.90
C PHE A 243 -28.50 8.71 2.80
N VAL A 244 -28.24 8.37 1.53
CA VAL A 244 -28.35 9.31 0.40
C VAL A 244 -29.79 9.65 0.12
N LEU A 245 -30.71 8.68 0.15
CA LEU A 245 -32.15 8.87 -0.04
C LEU A 245 -32.78 9.73 1.05
N GLY A 246 -32.31 9.64 2.30
CA GLY A 246 -32.60 10.57 3.39
C GLY A 246 -33.85 10.32 4.20
N SER A 247 -34.75 9.41 3.79
CA SER A 247 -35.94 9.01 4.55
C SER A 247 -36.43 7.61 4.19
N SER A 248 -37.14 6.97 5.09
CA SER A 248 -37.83 5.69 4.83
C SER A 248 -38.86 5.80 3.72
N ALA A 249 -39.58 6.93 3.63
CA ALA A 249 -40.51 7.22 2.56
C ALA A 249 -39.85 7.24 1.19
N SER A 250 -38.67 7.87 1.06
CA SER A 250 -37.89 7.88 -0.18
C SER A 250 -37.37 6.49 -0.56
N VAL A 251 -36.98 5.68 0.42
CA VAL A 251 -36.58 4.28 0.19
C VAL A 251 -37.78 3.47 -0.31
N LYS A 252 -38.93 3.59 0.35
CA LYS A 252 -40.17 2.92 -0.07
C LYS A 252 -40.60 3.38 -1.48
N SER A 253 -40.50 4.67 -1.78
CA SER A 253 -40.78 5.22 -3.12
C SER A 253 -39.90 4.62 -4.19
N LEU A 254 -38.58 4.49 -3.93
CA LEU A 254 -37.65 3.83 -4.85
C LEU A 254 -38.08 2.38 -5.15
N PHE A 255 -38.37 1.60 -4.11
CA PHE A 255 -38.85 0.21 -4.30
C PHE A 255 -40.14 0.15 -5.07
N ASN A 256 -41.12 0.99 -4.72
CA ASN A 256 -42.40 1.04 -5.43
C ASN A 256 -42.22 1.37 -6.93
N THR A 257 -41.35 2.34 -7.26
CA THR A 257 -41.01 2.69 -8.65
C THR A 257 -40.37 1.51 -9.39
N LEU A 258 -39.38 0.83 -8.74
CA LEU A 258 -38.75 -0.32 -9.35
C LEU A 258 -39.69 -1.48 -9.61
N PHE A 259 -40.59 -1.80 -8.67
CA PHE A 259 -41.55 -2.90 -8.83
C PHE A 259 -42.69 -2.55 -9.78
N ALA A 260 -43.09 -1.28 -9.87
CA ALA A 260 -44.08 -0.81 -10.85
C ALA A 260 -43.49 -0.81 -12.28
N GLU A 261 -42.24 -0.40 -12.44
CA GLU A 261 -41.56 -0.34 -13.73
C GLU A 261 -40.62 -1.54 -13.94
N LYS A 262 -41.18 -2.72 -14.24
CA LYS A 262 -40.44 -3.99 -14.42
C LYS A 262 -39.25 -3.87 -15.39
N ARG A 263 -39.38 -3.05 -16.46
CA ARG A 263 -38.25 -2.81 -17.41
C ARG A 263 -37.10 -2.05 -16.76
N LEU A 264 -37.40 -1.10 -15.88
CA LEU A 264 -36.38 -0.37 -15.13
C LEU A 264 -35.69 -1.30 -14.12
N LEU A 265 -36.47 -2.07 -13.38
CA LEU A 265 -35.95 -3.07 -12.43
C LEU A 265 -34.99 -4.03 -13.14
N LEU A 266 -35.39 -4.60 -14.28
CA LEU A 266 -34.54 -5.49 -15.06
C LEU A 266 -33.23 -4.81 -15.47
N LYS A 267 -33.26 -3.56 -15.96
CA LYS A 267 -32.06 -2.80 -16.35
C LYS A 267 -31.14 -2.53 -15.17
N VAL A 268 -31.69 -2.18 -14.00
CA VAL A 268 -30.92 -1.91 -12.77
C VAL A 268 -30.26 -3.18 -12.27
N VAL A 269 -30.99 -4.30 -12.20
CA VAL A 269 -30.46 -5.59 -11.78
C VAL A 269 -29.39 -6.08 -12.77
N ALA A 270 -29.68 -6.04 -14.08
CA ALA A 270 -28.72 -6.44 -15.11
C ALA A 270 -27.44 -5.60 -15.03
N ALA A 271 -27.56 -4.27 -14.90
CA ALA A 271 -26.40 -3.39 -14.76
C ALA A 271 -25.57 -3.71 -13.51
N GLY A 272 -26.21 -3.97 -12.36
CA GLY A 272 -25.50 -4.33 -11.12
C GLY A 272 -24.81 -5.69 -11.18
N LEU A 273 -25.30 -6.61 -12.00
CA LEU A 273 -24.75 -7.95 -12.13
C LEU A 273 -23.68 -8.10 -13.22
N VAL A 274 -23.46 -7.10 -14.10
CA VAL A 274 -22.49 -7.19 -15.21
C VAL A 274 -21.12 -7.66 -14.72
N PHE A 275 -20.49 -6.92 -13.82
CA PHE A 275 -19.13 -7.22 -13.35
C PHE A 275 -19.07 -8.44 -12.43
N PRO A 276 -20.00 -8.66 -11.48
CA PRO A 276 -20.06 -9.92 -10.74
C PRO A 276 -20.15 -11.15 -11.63
N ILE A 277 -21.02 -11.15 -12.67
CA ILE A 277 -21.14 -12.27 -13.60
C ILE A 277 -19.84 -12.47 -14.40
N ILE A 278 -19.22 -11.40 -14.91
CA ILE A 278 -17.93 -11.51 -15.60
C ILE A 278 -16.87 -12.08 -14.65
N THR A 279 -16.84 -11.67 -13.38
CA THR A 279 -15.94 -12.24 -12.36
C THR A 279 -16.16 -13.75 -12.20
N MET A 280 -17.42 -14.19 -12.11
CA MET A 280 -17.76 -15.60 -12.00
C MET A 280 -17.38 -16.39 -13.26
N ILE A 281 -17.55 -15.82 -14.46
CA ILE A 281 -17.11 -16.41 -15.72
C ILE A 281 -15.59 -16.58 -15.74
N ILE A 282 -14.83 -15.57 -15.34
CA ILE A 282 -13.36 -15.66 -15.24
C ILE A 282 -12.95 -16.79 -14.30
N TRP A 283 -13.56 -16.90 -13.14
CA TRP A 283 -13.29 -18.01 -12.21
C TRP A 283 -13.62 -19.36 -12.81
N TYR A 284 -14.78 -19.49 -13.47
CA TYR A 284 -15.19 -20.75 -14.11
C TYR A 284 -14.21 -21.17 -15.22
N LEU A 285 -13.81 -20.26 -16.07
CA LEU A 285 -12.81 -20.51 -17.13
C LEU A 285 -11.45 -20.90 -16.57
N HIS A 286 -11.10 -20.40 -15.39
CA HIS A 286 -9.82 -20.61 -14.74
C HIS A 286 -9.77 -21.90 -13.91
N SER A 287 -10.82 -22.19 -13.15
CA SER A 287 -10.84 -23.24 -12.15
C SER A 287 -11.92 -24.31 -12.36
N GLY A 288 -12.87 -24.11 -13.29
CA GLY A 288 -14.06 -24.94 -13.44
C GLY A 288 -15.14 -24.67 -12.37
N TYR A 289 -14.96 -23.69 -11.48
CA TYR A 289 -15.90 -23.37 -10.40
C TYR A 289 -16.42 -21.93 -10.52
N TRP A 290 -17.75 -21.74 -10.32
CA TRP A 290 -18.39 -20.42 -10.36
C TRP A 290 -18.00 -19.51 -9.19
N PHE A 291 -17.64 -20.10 -8.05
CA PHE A 291 -17.19 -19.39 -6.85
C PHE A 291 -15.84 -19.94 -6.40
N VAL A 292 -14.88 -19.02 -6.24
CA VAL A 292 -13.52 -19.33 -5.79
C VAL A 292 -13.22 -18.47 -4.57
N TRP A 293 -12.92 -19.15 -3.43
CA TRP A 293 -12.29 -18.48 -2.31
C TRP A 293 -10.77 -18.54 -2.51
N SER A 294 -10.22 -17.47 -3.07
CA SER A 294 -8.82 -17.43 -3.52
C SER A 294 -7.82 -17.00 -2.43
N TYR A 295 -8.31 -16.66 -1.23
CA TYR A 295 -7.47 -16.23 -0.11
C TYR A 295 -6.99 -17.36 0.80
N GLY A 296 -7.37 -18.62 0.55
CA GLY A 296 -6.97 -19.77 1.35
C GLY A 296 -7.35 -19.63 2.82
N ASP A 297 -6.36 -19.72 3.70
CA ASP A 297 -6.54 -19.59 5.15
C ASP A 297 -6.65 -18.12 5.60
N GLU A 298 -6.38 -17.16 4.72
CA GLU A 298 -6.57 -15.76 5.04
C GLU A 298 -8.06 -15.39 5.08
N GLY A 299 -8.50 -14.78 6.15
CA GLY A 299 -9.92 -14.51 6.34
C GLY A 299 -10.22 -13.49 7.42
N PHE A 300 -11.48 -13.48 7.83
CA PHE A 300 -11.99 -12.62 8.88
C PHE A 300 -12.17 -13.43 10.16
N ASP A 301 -11.54 -12.98 11.24
CA ASP A 301 -11.85 -13.46 12.59
C ASP A 301 -12.76 -12.46 13.28
N PHE A 302 -14.07 -12.69 13.16
CA PHE A 302 -15.09 -11.80 13.74
C PHE A 302 -15.14 -11.88 15.26
N ALA A 303 -14.48 -12.85 15.91
CA ALA A 303 -14.37 -12.95 17.34
C ALA A 303 -13.19 -12.12 17.90
N LYS A 304 -12.12 -11.93 17.10
CA LYS A 304 -10.89 -11.22 17.48
C LYS A 304 -10.72 -9.91 16.69
N PHE A 305 -11.68 -9.01 16.77
CA PHE A 305 -11.62 -7.74 16.07
C PHE A 305 -10.77 -6.69 16.83
N ASN A 306 -9.99 -5.91 16.08
CA ASN A 306 -9.06 -4.91 16.62
C ASN A 306 -9.61 -3.48 16.52
N PHE A 307 -10.84 -3.25 16.99
CA PHE A 307 -11.60 -2.02 16.78
C PHE A 307 -10.86 -0.74 17.23
N LEU A 308 -10.28 -0.73 18.43
CA LEU A 308 -9.53 0.44 18.91
C LEU A 308 -8.17 0.56 18.24
N LYS A 309 -7.49 -0.56 17.98
CA LYS A 309 -6.17 -0.56 17.33
C LYS A 309 -6.26 0.00 15.91
N ILE A 310 -7.28 -0.39 15.14
CA ILE A 310 -7.46 0.11 13.76
C ILE A 310 -7.71 1.62 13.70
N LEU A 311 -8.25 2.21 14.77
CA LEU A 311 -8.53 3.64 14.86
C LEU A 311 -7.35 4.45 15.39
N PHE A 312 -6.68 3.98 16.45
CA PHE A 312 -5.80 4.82 17.29
C PHE A 312 -4.37 4.28 17.43
N SER A 313 -4.02 3.11 16.91
CA SER A 313 -2.66 2.58 17.04
C SER A 313 -1.63 3.44 16.30
N PHE A 314 -0.44 3.58 16.90
CA PHE A 314 0.71 4.18 16.20
C PHE A 314 1.20 3.34 15.03
N ASN A 315 0.91 2.03 15.01
CA ASN A 315 1.32 1.18 13.90
C ASN A 315 0.63 1.58 12.59
N LYS A 316 -0.72 1.69 12.59
CA LYS A 316 -1.50 2.02 11.37
C LYS A 316 -2.78 2.80 11.63
N GLY A 317 -3.05 3.19 12.89
CA GLY A 317 -4.33 3.77 13.30
C GLY A 317 -4.84 4.86 12.36
N TRP A 318 -6.09 4.70 11.90
CA TRP A 318 -6.69 5.59 10.91
C TRP A 318 -6.64 7.06 11.31
N PHE A 319 -7.01 7.36 12.55
CA PHE A 319 -7.03 8.74 13.04
C PHE A 319 -5.64 9.30 13.37
N VAL A 320 -4.65 8.44 13.58
CA VAL A 320 -3.26 8.87 13.79
C VAL A 320 -2.62 9.34 12.48
N TYR A 321 -2.87 8.61 11.38
CA TYR A 321 -2.30 8.93 10.07
C TYR A 321 -3.22 9.76 9.17
N THR A 322 -4.50 9.86 9.51
CA THR A 322 -5.48 10.69 8.81
C THR A 322 -6.40 11.39 9.82
N PRO A 323 -5.87 12.34 10.63
CA PRO A 323 -6.68 13.01 11.65
C PRO A 323 -7.87 13.79 11.06
N LEU A 324 -7.80 14.17 9.77
CA LEU A 324 -8.92 14.78 9.04
C LEU A 324 -10.19 13.92 9.11
N ALA A 325 -10.04 12.59 9.10
CA ALA A 325 -11.16 11.65 9.22
C ALA A 325 -11.84 11.77 10.59
N LEU A 326 -11.07 11.89 11.68
CA LEU A 326 -11.64 12.11 13.02
C LEU A 326 -12.49 13.40 13.06
N PHE A 327 -11.98 14.50 12.50
CA PHE A 327 -12.74 15.75 12.44
C PHE A 327 -14.00 15.62 11.59
N SER A 328 -13.97 14.82 10.52
CA SER A 328 -15.16 14.58 9.70
C SER A 328 -16.29 13.88 10.48
N MET A 329 -15.95 13.06 11.51
CA MET A 329 -16.95 12.37 12.35
C MET A 329 -17.84 13.36 13.11
N THR A 330 -17.40 14.61 13.34
CA THR A 330 -18.25 15.63 13.95
C THR A 330 -19.50 15.95 13.11
N ALA A 331 -19.54 15.59 11.82
CA ALA A 331 -20.74 15.65 11.01
C ALA A 331 -21.89 14.81 11.57
N LEU A 332 -21.61 13.75 12.33
CA LEU A 332 -22.63 12.94 13.01
C LEU A 332 -23.47 13.81 13.97
N ILE A 333 -22.86 14.81 14.61
CA ILE A 333 -23.57 15.76 15.49
C ILE A 333 -24.61 16.54 14.66
N TRP A 334 -24.22 17.00 13.45
CA TRP A 334 -25.14 17.70 12.57
C TRP A 334 -26.29 16.82 12.14
N PHE A 335 -26.02 15.58 11.70
CA PHE A 335 -27.04 14.63 11.29
C PHE A 335 -27.96 14.24 12.45
N PHE A 336 -27.43 13.99 13.64
CA PHE A 336 -28.22 13.69 14.84
C PHE A 336 -29.25 14.79 15.14
N ARG A 337 -28.83 16.06 15.04
CA ARG A 337 -29.68 17.22 15.34
C ARG A 337 -30.69 17.54 14.23
N ASN A 338 -30.34 17.29 12.97
CA ASN A 338 -31.12 17.80 11.84
C ASN A 338 -31.75 16.70 10.97
N GLN A 339 -31.16 15.51 10.92
CA GLN A 339 -31.58 14.44 9.99
C GLN A 339 -31.32 13.06 10.61
N PHE A 340 -32.08 12.73 11.64
CA PHE A 340 -31.87 11.53 12.46
C PHE A 340 -31.86 10.21 11.66
N TYR A 341 -32.70 10.10 10.63
CA TYR A 341 -32.69 8.92 9.74
C TYR A 341 -31.33 8.72 9.05
N ARG A 342 -30.73 9.79 8.56
CA ARG A 342 -29.38 9.75 7.97
C ARG A 342 -28.30 9.48 9.01
N PHE A 343 -28.45 10.03 10.20
CA PHE A 343 -27.56 9.73 11.33
C PHE A 343 -27.52 8.23 11.61
N LEU A 344 -28.68 7.56 11.72
CA LEU A 344 -28.74 6.13 11.99
C LEU A 344 -27.99 5.31 10.91
N TRP A 345 -28.29 5.53 9.63
CA TRP A 345 -27.67 4.76 8.55
C TRP A 345 -26.18 5.03 8.40
N LEU A 346 -25.74 6.26 8.61
CA LEU A 346 -24.33 6.62 8.60
C LEU A 346 -23.58 5.99 9.78
N THR A 347 -24.20 5.94 10.96
CA THR A 347 -23.63 5.30 12.15
C THR A 347 -23.55 3.78 11.97
N VAL A 348 -24.62 3.13 11.47
CA VAL A 348 -24.61 1.70 11.16
C VAL A 348 -23.53 1.36 10.14
N PHE A 349 -23.41 2.18 9.07
CA PHE A 349 -22.34 2.00 8.09
C PHE A 349 -20.96 2.03 8.74
N TRP A 350 -20.64 3.06 9.54
CA TRP A 350 -19.31 3.18 10.16
C TRP A 350 -19.02 2.07 11.13
N ILE A 351 -19.98 1.68 11.97
CA ILE A 351 -19.80 0.57 12.91
C ILE A 351 -19.46 -0.72 12.17
N LEU A 352 -20.27 -1.07 11.15
CA LEU A 352 -20.07 -2.31 10.38
C LEU A 352 -18.79 -2.26 9.52
N PHE A 353 -18.47 -1.11 8.90
CA PHE A 353 -17.27 -0.98 8.10
C PHE A 353 -16.00 -1.12 8.95
N ILE A 354 -15.95 -0.45 10.12
CA ILE A 354 -14.83 -0.56 11.05
C ILE A 354 -14.73 -1.98 11.60
N TYR A 355 -15.87 -2.59 11.98
CA TYR A 355 -15.90 -3.96 12.48
C TYR A 355 -15.33 -4.96 11.47
N VAL A 356 -15.82 -4.95 10.23
CA VAL A 356 -15.32 -5.84 9.18
C VAL A 356 -13.84 -5.56 8.87
N ALA A 357 -13.44 -4.28 8.74
CA ALA A 357 -12.05 -3.93 8.48
C ALA A 357 -11.12 -4.38 9.60
N SER A 358 -11.55 -4.30 10.87
CA SER A 358 -10.77 -4.67 12.05
C SER A 358 -10.72 -6.18 12.32
N SER A 359 -11.60 -6.96 11.67
CA SER A 359 -11.68 -8.41 11.79
C SER A 359 -10.80 -9.15 10.79
N TRP A 360 -10.15 -8.44 9.84
CA TRP A 360 -9.21 -9.07 8.91
C TRP A 360 -8.00 -9.63 9.67
N TRP A 361 -7.53 -10.83 9.32
CA TRP A 361 -6.45 -11.56 10.03
C TRP A 361 -5.18 -10.73 10.20
N VAL A 362 -4.83 -9.86 9.24
CA VAL A 362 -3.80 -8.81 9.36
C VAL A 362 -4.48 -7.45 9.34
N TRP A 363 -5.00 -7.00 10.49
CA TRP A 363 -5.74 -5.73 10.60
C TRP A 363 -4.92 -4.49 10.18
N THR A 364 -3.59 -4.59 10.17
CA THR A 364 -2.68 -3.52 9.71
C THR A 364 -2.62 -3.37 8.20
N TYR A 365 -3.10 -4.36 7.44
CA TYR A 365 -3.03 -4.38 5.98
C TYR A 365 -1.63 -4.13 5.43
N THR A 366 -0.59 -4.72 6.08
CA THR A 366 0.85 -4.63 5.77
C THR A 366 1.54 -3.30 6.12
N SER A 367 2.82 -3.14 5.73
CA SER A 367 3.77 -2.17 6.28
C SER A 367 3.75 -0.76 5.65
N ASN A 368 2.65 -0.32 5.01
CA ASN A 368 2.58 0.92 4.24
C ASN A 368 2.12 2.14 5.07
N PHE A 369 1.92 3.31 4.44
CA PHE A 369 1.55 4.56 5.10
C PHE A 369 0.10 4.57 5.59
N GLY A 370 -0.10 4.46 6.89
CA GLY A 370 -1.42 4.46 7.53
C GLY A 370 -2.34 3.35 7.02
N LEU A 371 -3.61 3.42 7.38
CA LEU A 371 -4.58 2.38 7.05
C LEU A 371 -5.22 2.58 5.67
N ARG A 372 -4.81 1.76 4.70
CA ARG A 372 -5.23 1.89 3.29
C ARG A 372 -6.72 1.64 3.05
N THR A 373 -7.32 0.72 3.79
CA THR A 373 -8.72 0.30 3.60
C THR A 373 -9.73 1.45 3.70
N PHE A 374 -9.46 2.47 4.53
CA PHE A 374 -10.37 3.60 4.72
C PHE A 374 -10.33 4.62 3.58
N ILE A 375 -9.33 4.57 2.70
CA ILE A 375 -9.27 5.43 1.49
C ILE A 375 -10.50 5.20 0.61
N ASP A 376 -11.02 3.98 0.58
CA ASP A 376 -12.24 3.63 -0.15
C ASP A 376 -13.42 4.55 0.23
N THR A 377 -13.43 5.07 1.46
CA THR A 377 -14.52 5.90 2.02
C THR A 377 -14.29 7.41 1.88
N TYR A 378 -13.20 7.89 1.28
CA TYR A 378 -12.85 9.32 1.30
C TYR A 378 -13.83 10.23 0.55
N ALA A 379 -14.59 9.70 -0.40
CA ALA A 379 -15.71 10.45 -0.99
C ALA A 379 -16.83 10.72 0.04
N LEU A 380 -17.10 9.77 0.95
CA LEU A 380 -18.04 9.94 2.05
C LEU A 380 -17.46 10.91 3.10
N ILE A 381 -16.16 10.79 3.44
CA ILE A 381 -15.46 11.75 4.31
C ILE A 381 -15.56 13.17 3.75
N ALA A 382 -15.36 13.35 2.45
CA ALA A 382 -15.51 14.66 1.80
C ALA A 382 -16.94 15.21 1.95
N LEU A 383 -17.95 14.36 1.77
CA LEU A 383 -19.35 14.74 1.99
C LEU A 383 -19.61 15.13 3.46
N MET A 384 -19.11 14.35 4.41
CA MET A 384 -19.20 14.64 5.84
C MET A 384 -18.53 15.98 6.20
N LEU A 385 -17.35 16.30 5.63
CA LEU A 385 -16.69 17.61 5.81
C LEU A 385 -17.57 18.76 5.29
N GLY A 386 -18.36 18.54 4.24
CA GLY A 386 -19.37 19.50 3.81
C GLY A 386 -20.41 19.79 4.91
N TYR A 387 -20.84 18.77 5.64
CA TYR A 387 -21.76 18.93 6.76
C TYR A 387 -21.08 19.51 8.02
N VAL A 388 -19.80 19.23 8.25
CA VAL A 388 -19.01 19.94 9.27
C VAL A 388 -18.95 21.43 8.96
N TRP A 389 -18.80 21.83 7.69
CA TRP A 389 -18.87 23.23 7.30
C TRP A 389 -20.18 23.89 7.75
N LEU A 390 -21.34 23.20 7.69
CA LEU A 390 -22.63 23.74 8.17
C LEU A 390 -22.65 23.99 9.68
N LEU A 391 -21.87 23.23 10.46
CA LEU A 391 -21.75 23.44 11.91
C LEU A 391 -20.92 24.69 12.28
N ILE A 392 -19.93 25.04 11.44
CA ILE A 392 -18.95 26.08 11.79
C ILE A 392 -19.15 27.40 11.05
N ARG A 393 -19.91 27.42 9.93
CA ARG A 393 -19.97 28.54 8.99
C ARG A 393 -20.46 29.86 9.61
N ASP A 394 -21.24 29.81 10.68
CA ASP A 394 -21.84 30.97 11.32
C ASP A 394 -20.91 31.55 12.43
N SER A 395 -19.77 30.90 12.74
CA SER A 395 -18.79 31.37 13.72
C SER A 395 -17.46 31.71 13.05
N LYS A 396 -17.07 33.01 13.10
CA LYS A 396 -15.78 33.47 12.58
C LYS A 396 -14.60 32.75 13.26
N ILE A 397 -14.69 32.49 14.56
CA ILE A 397 -13.66 31.81 15.35
C ILE A 397 -13.47 30.38 14.85
N LEU A 398 -14.56 29.61 14.69
CA LEU A 398 -14.49 28.23 14.19
C LEU A 398 -13.98 28.15 12.75
N ILE A 399 -14.31 29.12 11.90
CA ILE A 399 -13.79 29.19 10.53
C ILE A 399 -12.27 29.44 10.53
N VAL A 400 -11.78 30.35 11.37
CA VAL A 400 -10.34 30.62 11.49
C VAL A 400 -9.63 29.38 12.03
N PHE A 401 -10.16 28.78 13.10
CA PHE A 401 -9.64 27.54 13.64
C PHE A 401 -9.58 26.41 12.60
N ALA A 402 -10.67 26.19 11.84
CA ALA A 402 -10.72 25.17 10.79
C ALA A 402 -9.69 25.41 9.66
N LYS A 403 -9.41 26.67 9.31
CA LYS A 403 -8.37 27.00 8.33
C LYS A 403 -6.97 26.67 8.87
N ILE A 404 -6.67 27.09 10.10
CA ILE A 404 -5.37 26.79 10.74
C ILE A 404 -5.19 25.29 10.87
N LEU A 405 -6.20 24.59 11.36
CA LEU A 405 -6.20 23.12 11.48
C LEU A 405 -6.00 22.46 10.11
N GLY A 406 -6.73 22.91 9.07
CA GLY A 406 -6.59 22.35 7.71
C GLY A 406 -5.18 22.47 7.17
N ILE A 407 -4.53 23.65 7.36
CA ILE A 407 -3.13 23.86 6.97
C ILE A 407 -2.21 22.95 7.79
N ALA A 408 -2.41 22.86 9.10
CA ALA A 408 -1.60 22.00 9.98
C ALA A 408 -1.72 20.52 9.57
N LEU A 409 -2.91 20.05 9.20
CA LEU A 409 -3.12 18.67 8.74
C LEU A 409 -2.47 18.40 7.37
N ILE A 410 -2.45 19.36 6.46
CA ILE A 410 -1.72 19.26 5.19
C ILE A 410 -0.22 19.13 5.46
N VAL A 411 0.33 20.01 6.32
CA VAL A 411 1.75 19.98 6.70
C VAL A 411 2.10 18.66 7.37
N LEU A 412 1.29 18.20 8.34
CA LEU A 412 1.49 16.93 9.03
C LEU A 412 1.51 15.74 8.06
N ASN A 413 0.50 15.65 7.19
CA ASN A 413 0.44 14.55 6.23
C ASN A 413 1.59 14.58 5.21
N SER A 414 1.98 15.78 4.75
CA SER A 414 3.14 15.95 3.86
C SER A 414 4.45 15.53 4.53
N LEU A 415 4.64 15.88 5.81
CA LEU A 415 5.78 15.43 6.60
C LEU A 415 5.78 13.91 6.75
N GLN A 416 4.67 13.32 7.16
CA GLN A 416 4.56 11.87 7.31
C GLN A 416 4.74 11.13 5.98
N PHE A 417 4.18 11.65 4.88
CA PHE A 417 4.41 11.11 3.54
C PHE A 417 5.90 11.12 3.18
N TYR A 418 6.58 12.25 3.38
CA TYR A 418 8.03 12.35 3.17
C TYR A 418 8.80 11.36 4.03
N GLN A 419 8.46 11.23 5.30
CA GLN A 419 9.11 10.30 6.24
C GLN A 419 8.91 8.83 5.85
N HIS A 420 7.74 8.44 5.37
CA HIS A 420 7.52 7.09 4.83
C HIS A 420 8.23 6.87 3.50
N TYR A 421 8.22 7.87 2.62
CA TYR A 421 8.91 7.80 1.33
C TYR A 421 10.43 7.65 1.48
N THR A 422 11.03 8.36 2.43
CA THR A 422 12.48 8.35 2.71
C THR A 422 12.90 7.32 3.74
N TYR A 423 12.01 6.43 4.17
CA TYR A 423 12.27 5.41 5.20
C TYR A 423 12.74 5.97 6.56
N VAL A 424 12.35 7.19 6.91
CA VAL A 424 12.49 7.73 8.28
C VAL A 424 11.63 6.92 9.24
N PHE A 425 10.39 6.58 8.83
CA PHE A 425 9.65 5.49 9.42
C PHE A 425 10.13 4.18 8.80
N PRO A 426 10.62 3.23 9.61
CA PRO A 426 11.10 1.94 9.10
C PRO A 426 9.93 1.16 8.46
N PRO A 427 10.23 0.31 7.45
CA PRO A 427 9.26 -0.66 7.00
C PRO A 427 8.96 -1.66 8.12
N GLY A 428 7.69 -2.07 8.25
CA GLY A 428 7.25 -3.00 9.27
C GLY A 428 6.38 -2.37 10.34
N GLU A 429 6.40 -2.94 11.53
CA GLU A 429 5.59 -2.49 12.66
C GLU A 429 6.14 -1.18 13.27
N ILE A 430 5.26 -0.20 13.46
CA ILE A 430 5.61 1.09 14.06
C ILE A 430 5.04 1.15 15.48
N THR A 431 5.90 0.93 16.45
CA THR A 431 5.54 1.11 17.87
C THR A 431 5.40 2.59 18.25
N SER A 432 4.83 2.88 19.43
CA SER A 432 4.72 4.27 19.91
C SER A 432 6.09 4.93 20.10
N SER A 433 7.09 4.16 20.50
CA SER A 433 8.48 4.62 20.64
C SER A 433 9.06 5.03 19.28
N ILE A 434 9.01 4.12 18.29
CA ILE A 434 9.47 4.39 16.91
C ILE A 434 8.75 5.62 16.33
N TYR A 435 7.43 5.73 16.53
CA TYR A 435 6.66 6.87 16.03
C TYR A 435 7.15 8.19 16.65
N LYS A 436 7.24 8.27 17.98
CA LYS A 436 7.69 9.48 18.68
C LYS A 436 9.10 9.91 18.28
N GLU A 437 10.02 8.96 18.15
CA GLU A 437 11.40 9.23 17.77
C GLU A 437 11.55 9.66 16.31
N SER A 438 10.74 9.10 15.41
CA SER A 438 10.78 9.41 13.98
C SER A 438 10.07 10.70 13.64
N PHE A 439 9.09 11.13 14.44
CA PHE A 439 8.11 12.16 14.10
C PHE A 439 8.73 13.50 13.66
N PHE A 440 9.80 13.97 14.33
CA PHE A 440 10.48 15.23 13.97
C PHE A 440 11.73 15.05 13.12
N ARG A 441 12.02 13.83 12.65
CA ARG A 441 13.19 13.56 11.84
C ARG A 441 12.91 13.76 10.36
N LEU A 442 13.92 14.27 9.65
CA LEU A 442 13.92 14.41 8.18
C LEU A 442 14.91 13.46 7.49
N LYS A 443 15.70 12.74 8.27
CA LYS A 443 16.64 11.74 7.75
C LYS A 443 16.41 10.42 8.48
N PRO A 444 16.45 9.28 7.79
CA PRO A 444 16.42 7.98 8.46
C PRO A 444 17.55 7.90 9.48
N LYS A 445 17.33 7.19 10.58
CA LYS A 445 18.44 6.80 11.45
C LYS A 445 19.40 5.95 10.62
N PRO A 446 20.72 6.09 10.82
CA PRO A 446 21.63 5.03 10.41
C PRO A 446 21.09 3.73 11.02
N LYS A 447 20.98 2.72 10.17
CA LYS A 447 20.22 1.50 10.37
C LYS A 447 20.39 0.87 11.75
N VAL A 448 19.29 0.35 12.25
CA VAL A 448 19.07 -0.43 13.47
C VAL A 448 18.96 0.36 14.78
N TYR A 449 17.71 0.57 15.16
CA TYR A 449 17.38 1.07 16.49
C TYR A 449 16.55 0.03 17.25
N TYR A 450 17.14 -0.44 18.36
CA TYR A 450 16.40 -1.08 19.44
C TYR A 450 16.66 -0.25 20.70
N PRO A 451 15.63 0.23 21.41
CA PRO A 451 15.83 0.85 22.72
C PRO A 451 16.54 -0.18 23.61
N GLU A 452 17.73 0.16 24.12
CA GLU A 452 18.50 -0.78 24.95
C GLU A 452 17.72 -1.25 26.18
N GLY A 453 16.76 -0.44 26.68
CA GLY A 453 15.90 -0.79 27.81
C GLY A 453 14.92 -1.95 27.58
N TYR A 454 14.78 -2.42 26.33
CA TYR A 454 13.93 -3.57 26.01
C TYR A 454 14.72 -4.85 25.75
N ILE A 455 16.05 -4.80 25.77
CA ILE A 455 16.89 -5.98 25.58
C ILE A 455 16.99 -6.72 26.91
N THR A 456 16.40 -7.93 26.94
CA THR A 456 16.42 -8.82 28.11
C THR A 456 17.60 -9.77 28.08
N SER A 457 18.06 -10.14 26.89
CA SER A 457 19.23 -11.00 26.68
C SER A 457 19.99 -10.58 25.45
N ARG A 458 21.34 -10.70 25.51
CA ARG A 458 22.24 -10.39 24.39
C ARG A 458 23.34 -11.44 24.34
N HIS A 459 23.38 -12.18 23.24
CA HIS A 459 24.50 -13.05 22.88
C HIS A 459 25.29 -12.40 21.75
N THR A 460 26.59 -12.19 21.93
CA THR A 460 27.44 -11.49 20.96
C THR A 460 28.53 -12.41 20.48
N PHE A 461 28.63 -12.57 19.17
CA PHE A 461 29.69 -13.25 18.47
C PHE A 461 30.48 -12.20 17.68
N TYR A 462 31.81 -12.18 17.84
CA TYR A 462 32.67 -11.19 17.22
C TYR A 462 33.96 -11.84 16.70
N ASN A 463 34.35 -11.46 15.50
CA ASN A 463 35.60 -11.90 14.88
C ASN A 463 36.27 -10.71 14.19
N ASP A 464 37.48 -10.39 14.63
CA ASP A 464 38.40 -9.38 14.06
C ASP A 464 39.34 -9.96 13.01
N PHE A 465 39.25 -11.28 12.75
CA PHE A 465 40.05 -12.07 11.82
C PHE A 465 41.55 -12.17 12.15
N GLU A 466 41.99 -11.59 13.23
CA GLU A 466 43.38 -11.68 13.68
C GLU A 466 43.76 -13.08 14.21
N LYS A 467 42.74 -13.87 14.58
CA LYS A 467 42.85 -15.27 15.00
C LYS A 467 42.12 -16.18 14.02
N ARG A 468 42.81 -17.24 13.54
CA ARG A 468 42.33 -18.12 12.48
C ARG A 468 41.56 -19.31 12.99
N TYR A 469 40.64 -19.24 13.96
CA TYR A 469 39.84 -20.42 14.34
C TYR A 469 38.49 -20.08 14.92
N GLY A 470 37.60 -21.04 14.74
CA GLY A 470 36.27 -21.04 15.33
C GLY A 470 35.15 -20.60 14.43
N TRP A 471 35.45 -20.18 13.20
CA TRP A 471 34.44 -19.80 12.20
C TRP A 471 34.66 -20.52 10.87
N ALA A 472 33.63 -20.65 10.05
CA ALA A 472 33.71 -21.35 8.76
C ALA A 472 34.47 -20.52 7.70
N ASN A 473 35.12 -21.17 6.73
CA ASN A 473 35.89 -20.60 5.61
C ASN A 473 37.13 -19.76 6.04
N GLU A 474 37.93 -20.30 6.92
CA GLU A 474 39.16 -19.65 7.40
C GLU A 474 40.18 -19.36 6.28
N GLU A 475 40.13 -20.11 5.16
CA GLU A 475 40.96 -19.89 3.98
C GLU A 475 40.70 -18.57 3.27
N SER A 476 39.59 -17.88 3.56
CA SER A 476 39.31 -16.55 3.04
C SER A 476 40.07 -15.42 3.74
N ILE A 477 40.76 -15.70 4.84
CA ILE A 477 41.55 -14.71 5.59
C ILE A 477 42.78 -14.30 4.77
N THR A 478 42.98 -12.98 4.65
CA THR A 478 44.05 -12.37 3.87
C THR A 478 44.66 -11.17 4.60
N ASP A 479 45.90 -10.86 4.28
CA ASP A 479 46.66 -9.67 4.71
C ASP A 479 46.73 -8.57 3.63
N GLU A 480 45.98 -8.75 2.51
CA GLU A 480 46.02 -7.79 1.41
C GLU A 480 45.44 -6.42 1.80
N LYS A 481 44.39 -6.40 2.62
CA LYS A 481 43.74 -5.19 3.14
C LYS A 481 43.04 -5.51 4.44
N ALA A 482 43.24 -4.68 5.46
CA ALA A 482 42.45 -4.73 6.70
C ALA A 482 41.88 -3.34 7.02
N TYR A 483 40.76 -3.30 7.71
CA TYR A 483 40.22 -2.07 8.29
C TYR A 483 40.95 -1.75 9.59
N GLU A 484 41.09 -2.76 10.42
CA GLU A 484 41.83 -2.70 11.68
C GLU A 484 42.70 -3.95 11.82
N GLY A 485 43.87 -3.85 12.47
CA GLY A 485 44.80 -4.96 12.57
C GLY A 485 45.56 -5.27 11.27
N ASN A 486 45.82 -6.57 11.01
CA ASN A 486 46.61 -7.05 9.88
C ASN A 486 45.78 -7.89 8.88
N PHE A 487 44.66 -8.43 9.28
CA PHE A 487 43.91 -9.40 8.49
C PHE A 487 42.46 -8.98 8.28
N SER A 488 41.86 -9.44 7.18
CA SER A 488 40.45 -9.37 6.87
C SER A 488 40.01 -10.62 6.10
N SER A 489 38.73 -10.78 5.81
CA SER A 489 38.26 -11.86 4.97
C SER A 489 38.02 -11.35 3.55
N LYS A 490 38.64 -11.99 2.55
CA LYS A 490 38.50 -11.69 1.11
C LYS A 490 37.51 -12.65 0.46
N THR A 491 36.63 -12.11 -0.33
CA THR A 491 35.65 -12.88 -1.12
C THR A 491 35.67 -12.35 -2.55
N GLY A 492 35.81 -13.22 -3.53
CA GLY A 492 35.95 -12.75 -4.89
C GLY A 492 36.16 -13.86 -5.91
N LEU A 493 37.00 -13.58 -6.91
CA LEU A 493 37.30 -14.49 -8.03
C LEU A 493 37.90 -15.85 -7.60
N SER A 494 38.58 -15.89 -6.45
CA SER A 494 39.28 -17.07 -5.91
C SER A 494 38.49 -17.81 -4.82
N GLY A 495 37.44 -17.20 -4.27
CA GLY A 495 36.62 -17.79 -3.20
C GLY A 495 35.23 -17.15 -3.13
N VAL A 496 34.19 -17.97 -3.11
CA VAL A 496 32.79 -17.52 -3.20
C VAL A 496 32.31 -16.93 -1.88
N TYR A 497 32.77 -17.46 -0.75
CA TYR A 497 32.30 -17.14 0.60
C TYR A 497 33.39 -16.50 1.47
N SER A 498 33.00 -15.54 2.30
CA SER A 498 33.82 -15.02 3.38
C SER A 498 33.90 -16.01 4.53
N ILE A 499 34.76 -15.68 5.52
CA ILE A 499 34.64 -16.30 6.84
C ILE A 499 33.22 -16.04 7.37
N GLY A 500 32.59 -17.05 7.99
CA GLY A 500 31.20 -16.99 8.42
C GLY A 500 30.95 -17.59 9.80
N LEU A 501 29.98 -17.03 10.52
CA LEU A 501 29.49 -17.60 11.76
C LEU A 501 28.57 -18.78 11.46
N TRP A 502 28.78 -19.91 12.14
CA TRP A 502 27.84 -21.03 12.21
C TRP A 502 27.67 -21.40 13.68
N GLN A 503 26.56 -20.98 14.28
CA GLN A 503 26.32 -21.05 15.72
C GLN A 503 25.01 -21.76 16.04
N SER A 504 25.03 -22.69 17.02
CA SER A 504 23.81 -23.21 17.62
C SER A 504 23.07 -22.11 18.40
N LEU A 505 21.74 -22.14 18.32
CA LEU A 505 20.85 -21.18 18.97
C LEU A 505 20.14 -21.74 20.22
N ASP A 506 20.45 -22.96 20.66
CA ASP A 506 19.73 -23.68 21.73
C ASP A 506 19.52 -22.89 23.03
N SER A 507 20.33 -21.85 23.28
CA SER A 507 20.19 -21.01 24.48
C SER A 507 20.11 -19.52 24.18
N CYS A 508 20.07 -19.14 22.91
CA CYS A 508 20.14 -17.72 22.51
C CYS A 508 18.78 -17.02 22.46
N PHE A 509 17.71 -17.77 22.24
CA PHE A 509 16.34 -17.24 22.21
C PHE A 509 15.66 -17.44 23.57
N THR A 510 15.46 -16.35 24.29
CA THR A 510 14.92 -16.39 25.68
C THR A 510 13.52 -15.80 25.79
N THR A 511 12.99 -15.20 24.74
CA THR A 511 11.63 -14.61 24.69
C THR A 511 10.97 -14.91 23.36
N GLU A 512 9.69 -14.55 23.21
CA GLU A 512 8.96 -14.65 21.93
C GLU A 512 9.44 -13.65 20.87
N TYR A 513 10.17 -12.59 21.30
CA TYR A 513 10.62 -11.52 20.41
C TYR A 513 12.15 -11.50 20.31
N ASN A 514 12.66 -12.16 19.27
CA ASN A 514 14.09 -12.24 19.04
C ASN A 514 14.50 -11.43 17.80
N ARG A 515 15.72 -10.91 17.84
CA ARG A 515 16.35 -10.13 16.77
C ARG A 515 17.75 -10.60 16.54
N ILE A 516 18.18 -10.59 15.29
CA ILE A 516 19.57 -10.83 14.90
C ILE A 516 20.09 -9.56 14.26
N ARG A 517 21.15 -9.00 14.84
CA ARG A 517 21.85 -7.81 14.34
C ARG A 517 23.24 -8.21 13.89
N VAL A 518 23.61 -7.80 12.67
CA VAL A 518 24.93 -8.07 12.09
C VAL A 518 25.55 -6.75 11.68
N SER A 519 26.82 -6.55 12.05
CA SER A 519 27.60 -5.40 11.61
C SER A 519 29.00 -5.81 11.19
N SER A 520 29.58 -5.11 10.21
CA SER A 520 30.90 -5.34 9.71
C SER A 520 31.42 -4.13 8.95
N TRP A 521 32.72 -4.01 8.81
CA TRP A 521 33.34 -3.12 7.83
C TRP A 521 33.54 -3.85 6.52
N ILE A 522 33.20 -3.19 5.42
CA ILE A 522 33.23 -3.73 4.06
C ILE A 522 34.07 -2.80 3.15
N PHE A 523 34.87 -3.37 2.26
CA PHE A 523 35.64 -2.64 1.27
C PHE A 523 35.40 -3.23 -0.12
N SER A 524 35.21 -2.38 -1.13
CA SER A 524 35.16 -2.75 -2.54
C SER A 524 35.79 -1.65 -3.39
N ASP A 525 36.40 -2.02 -4.50
CA ASP A 525 36.87 -1.10 -5.54
C ASP A 525 35.74 -0.50 -6.38
N LYS A 526 34.52 -1.03 -6.23
CA LYS A 526 33.31 -0.54 -6.90
C LYS A 526 32.44 0.28 -5.95
N ALA A 527 31.75 1.28 -6.51
CA ALA A 527 30.77 2.07 -5.76
C ALA A 527 29.52 1.25 -5.41
N LYS A 528 29.20 0.22 -6.20
CA LYS A 528 28.11 -0.72 -6.00
C LYS A 528 28.67 -2.13 -6.07
N SER A 529 29.05 -2.66 -4.92
CA SER A 529 29.61 -4.01 -4.80
C SER A 529 28.53 -5.07 -5.06
N SER A 530 28.92 -6.17 -5.70
CA SER A 530 28.09 -7.35 -5.93
C SER A 530 27.99 -8.28 -4.70
N GLY A 531 28.74 -8.00 -3.63
CA GLY A 531 28.72 -8.78 -2.41
C GLY A 531 27.38 -8.78 -1.70
N VAL A 532 27.05 -9.89 -1.06
CA VAL A 532 25.80 -10.10 -0.33
C VAL A 532 26.09 -10.66 1.05
N LEU A 533 25.62 -10.00 2.11
CA LEU A 533 25.55 -10.54 3.46
C LEU A 533 24.29 -11.37 3.60
N VAL A 534 24.42 -12.58 4.11
CA VAL A 534 23.29 -13.50 4.35
C VAL A 534 23.12 -13.74 5.85
N ILE A 535 21.89 -13.71 6.31
CA ILE A 535 21.44 -14.25 7.59
C ILE A 535 20.51 -15.42 7.28
N GLN A 536 20.87 -16.62 7.74
CA GLN A 536 20.18 -17.88 7.47
C GLN A 536 19.90 -18.59 8.79
N LEU A 537 18.69 -19.13 8.94
CA LEU A 537 18.33 -20.01 10.06
C LEU A 537 18.03 -21.41 9.52
N GLU A 538 18.46 -22.41 10.27
CA GLU A 538 18.26 -23.81 9.95
C GLU A 538 17.56 -24.56 11.09
N LYS A 539 16.69 -25.50 10.72
CA LYS A 539 16.07 -26.47 11.61
C LYS A 539 16.16 -27.85 10.97
N ASP A 540 16.54 -28.88 11.74
CA ASP A 540 16.69 -30.26 11.27
C ASP A 540 17.63 -30.38 10.03
N ASN A 541 18.66 -29.53 9.94
CA ASN A 541 19.58 -29.34 8.82
C ASN A 541 18.94 -28.83 7.51
N GLU A 542 17.71 -28.30 7.57
CA GLU A 542 17.05 -27.64 6.44
C GLU A 542 17.01 -26.12 6.64
N GLU A 543 17.16 -25.37 5.54
CA GLU A 543 17.00 -23.92 5.55
C GLU A 543 15.52 -23.56 5.76
N VAL A 544 15.19 -22.94 6.91
CA VAL A 544 13.85 -22.44 7.24
C VAL A 544 13.70 -20.94 7.08
N PHE A 545 14.82 -20.21 7.00
CA PHE A 545 14.81 -18.78 6.77
C PHE A 545 16.10 -18.34 6.08
N TYR A 546 15.96 -17.48 5.07
CA TYR A 546 17.06 -16.91 4.31
C TYR A 546 16.81 -15.42 4.04
N LYS A 547 17.75 -14.54 4.45
CA LYS A 547 17.63 -13.11 4.25
C LYS A 547 18.92 -12.50 3.72
N PRO A 548 18.97 -12.11 2.42
CA PRO A 548 20.12 -11.42 1.84
C PRO A 548 20.07 -9.91 2.07
N PHE A 549 21.25 -9.29 2.22
CA PHE A 549 21.47 -7.85 2.29
C PHE A 549 22.59 -7.47 1.34
N PHE A 550 22.31 -6.59 0.40
CA PHE A 550 23.24 -6.27 -0.68
C PHE A 550 24.26 -5.20 -0.26
N MET A 551 25.56 -5.49 -0.45
CA MET A 551 26.65 -4.54 -0.16
C MET A 551 26.55 -3.26 -0.99
N LYS A 552 25.94 -3.29 -2.19
CA LYS A 552 25.74 -2.12 -3.06
C LYS A 552 25.07 -0.93 -2.37
N ASP A 553 24.28 -1.20 -1.32
CA ASP A 553 23.53 -0.17 -0.57
C ASP A 553 24.39 0.53 0.49
N TYR A 554 25.57 -0.02 0.78
CA TYR A 554 26.50 0.42 1.83
C TYR A 554 27.87 0.78 1.27
N SER A 555 28.32 0.08 0.22
CA SER A 555 29.69 0.17 -0.32
C SER A 555 30.00 1.58 -0.86
N ARG A 556 31.28 1.97 -0.71
CA ARG A 556 31.85 3.19 -1.28
C ARG A 556 33.11 2.81 -2.05
N LYS A 557 33.26 3.32 -3.27
CA LYS A 557 34.40 3.02 -4.13
C LYS A 557 35.74 3.30 -3.41
N ASN A 558 36.57 2.28 -3.32
CA ASN A 558 37.92 2.35 -2.73
C ASN A 558 37.96 2.88 -1.29
N LYS A 559 36.93 2.61 -0.49
CA LYS A 559 36.85 3.02 0.92
C LYS A 559 36.18 1.95 1.76
N TRP A 560 36.66 1.78 2.97
CA TRP A 560 35.95 1.04 3.98
C TRP A 560 34.65 1.75 4.33
N ALA A 561 33.57 0.99 4.41
CA ALA A 561 32.27 1.46 4.78
C ALA A 561 31.64 0.54 5.84
N TYR A 562 31.02 1.12 6.83
CA TYR A 562 30.32 0.36 7.86
C TYR A 562 28.98 -0.12 7.36
N MET A 563 28.76 -1.42 7.46
CA MET A 563 27.48 -2.08 7.15
C MET A 563 26.88 -2.63 8.43
N GLU A 564 25.63 -2.29 8.70
CA GLU A 564 24.87 -2.83 9.82
C GLU A 564 23.44 -3.17 9.36
N VAL A 565 23.01 -4.39 9.68
CA VAL A 565 21.68 -4.90 9.33
C VAL A 565 21.07 -5.60 10.53
N ALA A 566 19.74 -5.70 10.57
CA ALA A 566 19.04 -6.52 11.56
C ALA A 566 17.74 -7.10 10.99
N ILE A 567 17.38 -8.24 11.53
CA ILE A 567 16.12 -8.92 11.24
C ILE A 567 15.34 -9.14 12.54
N ALA A 568 14.00 -9.17 12.40
CA ALA A 568 13.13 -9.84 13.36
C ALA A 568 13.12 -11.33 13.06
N VAL A 569 13.29 -12.17 14.06
CA VAL A 569 13.03 -13.59 13.91
C VAL A 569 11.51 -13.79 13.91
N PRO A 570 10.92 -14.41 12.89
CA PRO A 570 9.48 -14.67 12.86
C PRO A 570 9.04 -15.53 14.06
N ASP A 571 7.84 -15.27 14.58
CA ASP A 571 7.31 -16.01 15.74
C ASP A 571 7.20 -17.53 15.49
N THR A 572 7.02 -17.91 14.22
CA THR A 572 7.00 -19.32 13.79
C THR A 572 8.37 -20.01 13.78
N LEU A 573 9.45 -19.23 13.95
CA LEU A 573 10.84 -19.71 13.88
C LEU A 573 11.60 -19.52 15.20
N GLN A 574 10.91 -19.62 16.34
CA GLN A 574 11.55 -19.55 17.67
C GLN A 574 12.29 -20.85 18.04
N ASP A 575 11.97 -21.94 17.39
CA ASP A 575 12.54 -23.26 17.59
C ASP A 575 13.42 -23.64 16.38
N VAL A 576 14.57 -22.95 16.25
CA VAL A 576 15.57 -23.17 15.20
C VAL A 576 16.88 -23.61 15.83
N ASP A 577 17.64 -24.47 15.12
CA ASP A 577 18.82 -25.11 15.64
C ASP A 577 20.07 -24.24 15.44
N TYR A 578 20.24 -23.66 14.26
CA TYR A 578 21.46 -22.98 13.85
C TYR A 578 21.21 -21.63 13.20
N LEU A 579 22.14 -20.69 13.48
CA LEU A 579 22.31 -19.41 12.81
C LEU A 579 23.58 -19.46 11.95
N LYS A 580 23.44 -19.13 10.67
CA LYS A 580 24.56 -18.89 9.76
C LYS A 580 24.58 -17.43 9.32
N VAL A 581 25.76 -16.79 9.39
CA VAL A 581 25.97 -15.43 8.92
C VAL A 581 27.26 -15.38 8.14
N TYR A 582 27.18 -15.02 6.87
CA TYR A 582 28.33 -14.97 5.97
C TYR A 582 28.12 -13.96 4.86
N PHE A 583 29.22 -13.54 4.22
CA PHE A 583 29.17 -12.82 2.95
C PHE A 583 29.48 -13.78 1.80
N TYR A 584 28.86 -13.55 0.65
CA TYR A 584 29.18 -14.27 -0.57
C TYR A 584 29.17 -13.33 -1.79
N ASN A 585 29.91 -13.73 -2.82
CA ASN A 585 29.98 -13.02 -4.08
C ASN A 585 29.00 -13.63 -5.09
N GLN A 586 27.83 -13.03 -5.24
CA GLN A 586 26.74 -13.56 -6.06
C GLN A 586 27.12 -13.79 -7.54
N TYR A 587 28.05 -12.98 -8.08
CA TYR A 587 28.37 -13.02 -9.50
C TYR A 587 29.86 -13.27 -9.80
N ASN A 588 30.70 -13.44 -8.80
CA ASN A 588 32.15 -13.60 -8.94
C ASN A 588 32.82 -12.54 -9.86
N THR A 589 32.34 -11.30 -9.80
CA THR A 589 32.74 -10.21 -10.73
C THR A 589 33.74 -9.25 -10.15
N GLU A 590 34.05 -9.35 -8.87
CA GLU A 590 34.97 -8.46 -8.14
C GLU A 590 35.45 -9.10 -6.85
N ASP A 591 36.60 -8.63 -6.37
CA ASP A 591 37.06 -8.90 -5.01
C ASP A 591 36.47 -7.85 -4.05
N PHE A 592 36.02 -8.28 -2.88
CA PHE A 592 35.69 -7.41 -1.77
C PHE A 592 36.23 -7.98 -0.46
N PHE A 593 36.36 -7.10 0.53
CA PHE A 593 36.94 -7.44 1.82
C PHE A 593 35.92 -7.14 2.92
N VAL A 594 35.93 -7.96 3.94
CA VAL A 594 35.09 -7.86 5.12
C VAL A 594 35.95 -7.89 6.36
N ASP A 595 35.68 -7.02 7.33
CA ASP A 595 36.44 -6.94 8.56
C ASP A 595 35.54 -6.64 9.76
N ASN A 596 35.99 -7.04 10.97
CA ASN A 596 35.28 -6.80 12.23
C ASN A 596 33.80 -7.27 12.18
N LEU A 597 33.59 -8.56 11.87
CA LEU A 597 32.25 -9.12 11.79
C LEU A 597 31.67 -9.38 13.19
N LYS A 598 30.59 -8.67 13.53
CA LYS A 598 29.88 -8.78 14.80
C LYS A 598 28.45 -9.25 14.56
N VAL A 599 28.04 -10.29 15.24
CA VAL A 599 26.68 -10.83 15.22
C VAL A 599 26.11 -10.78 16.64
N GLU A 600 24.96 -10.17 16.82
CA GLU A 600 24.27 -10.10 18.11
C GLU A 600 22.89 -10.75 17.97
N VAL A 601 22.62 -11.72 18.83
CA VAL A 601 21.28 -12.30 19.02
C VAL A 601 20.68 -11.61 20.24
N LEU A 602 19.56 -10.93 20.04
CA LEU A 602 18.90 -10.09 21.04
C LEU A 602 17.51 -10.65 21.34
N SER A 603 17.22 -10.91 22.60
CA SER A 603 15.86 -11.16 23.06
C SER A 603 15.28 -9.88 23.65
N LEU A 604 14.05 -9.56 23.31
CA LEU A 604 13.39 -8.33 23.71
C LEU A 604 12.20 -8.64 24.60
N SER A 605 11.99 -7.88 25.68
CA SER A 605 10.70 -7.84 26.35
C SER A 605 9.85 -6.75 25.70
N ILE A 606 8.64 -7.09 25.32
CA ILE A 606 7.63 -6.12 24.91
C ILE A 606 6.62 -6.06 26.04
N ASP A 607 6.79 -5.10 26.94
CA ASP A 607 5.71 -4.71 27.86
C ASP A 607 4.68 -3.94 27.03
N TYR A 608 3.48 -4.50 26.94
CA TYR A 608 2.32 -3.90 26.27
C TYR A 608 1.73 -2.73 27.10
#